data_1448f20645c81d61906999e9c7bec430
#
_entry.id   1448f20645c81d61906999e9c7bec430
#
_cell.length_a   1.000
_cell.length_b   1.000
_cell.length_c   1.000
_cell.angle_alpha   90.00
_cell.angle_beta   90.00
_cell.angle_gamma   90.00
#
_symmetry.space_group_name_H-M   'P 1'
#
loop_
_entity.id
_entity.type
_entity.pdbx_description
1 polymer ?
#
loop_
_entity_poly.entity_id
_entity_poly.type
_entity_poly.pdbx_seq_one_letter_code
_entity_poly.pdbx_strand_id
1 'polypeptide(L)'
;MAIDQIPLRDAAVSLGPEQHGYPVTTPDRPIEVAAWVHTRLGHRQVTGEAVAWTPRAARIRYLDEHGRQGFAWVWASAVQRR
;
A
#
# COMPACT_ATOMS: atom_id res chain seq x y z
N MET A 1 -0.16 5.03 22.21
CA MET A 1 0.90 5.77 21.51
C MET A 1 0.57 5.84 20.02
N ALA A 2 0.62 7.02 19.44
CA ALA A 2 0.31 7.17 18.01
C ALA A 2 1.46 6.65 17.16
N ILE A 3 1.13 6.04 16.02
CA ILE A 3 2.12 5.62 15.03
C ILE A 3 2.44 6.83 14.15
N ASP A 4 3.72 7.12 13.98
CA ASP A 4 4.14 8.20 13.09
C ASP A 4 3.74 7.88 11.65
N GLN A 5 3.36 8.91 10.91
CA GLN A 5 3.01 8.80 9.50
C GLN A 5 4.22 9.15 8.63
N ILE A 6 4.33 8.46 7.51
CA ILE A 6 5.38 8.75 6.54
C ILE A 6 5.09 10.13 5.93
N PRO A 7 6.04 11.09 5.98
CA PRO A 7 5.84 12.40 5.34
C PRO A 7 5.70 12.23 3.82
N LEU A 8 4.98 13.16 3.21
CA LEU A 8 4.63 13.08 1.79
C LEU A 8 5.85 12.87 0.88
N ARG A 9 6.97 13.54 1.17
CA ARG A 9 8.19 13.41 0.36
C ARG A 9 8.79 12.01 0.37
N ASP A 10 8.55 11.23 1.44
CA ASP A 10 9.07 9.87 1.60
C ASP A 10 8.00 8.81 1.31
N ALA A 11 6.78 9.23 1.02
CA ALA A 11 5.68 8.32 0.81
C ALA A 11 5.81 7.59 -0.53
N ALA A 12 5.25 6.40 -0.59
CA ALA A 12 5.16 5.66 -1.83
C ALA A 12 4.21 6.35 -2.81
N VAL A 13 4.51 6.23 -4.09
CA VAL A 13 3.60 6.66 -5.15
C VAL A 13 2.32 5.83 -5.05
N SER A 14 1.18 6.51 -5.07
CA SER A 14 -0.12 5.86 -4.93
C SER A 14 -0.95 6.12 -6.19
N LEU A 15 -1.59 5.07 -6.70
CA LEU A 15 -2.51 5.20 -7.83
C LEU A 15 -3.70 6.05 -7.43
N GLY A 16 -4.15 6.92 -8.34
CA GLY A 16 -5.37 7.70 -8.14
C GLY A 16 -6.63 6.87 -8.44
N PRO A 17 -7.82 7.42 -8.11
CA PRO A 17 -9.08 6.71 -8.30
C PRO A 17 -9.34 6.23 -9.72
N GLU A 18 -8.91 7.00 -10.72
CA GLU A 18 -9.07 6.60 -12.13
C GLU A 18 -8.22 5.39 -12.48
N GLN A 19 -7.07 5.25 -11.83
CA GLN A 19 -6.15 4.15 -12.09
C GLN A 19 -6.57 2.89 -11.35
N HIS A 20 -6.88 2.99 -10.05
CA HIS A 20 -7.24 1.79 -9.29
C HIS A 20 -8.66 1.29 -9.60
N GLY A 21 -9.54 2.18 -10.06
CA GLY A 21 -10.87 1.77 -10.50
C GLY A 21 -11.83 1.42 -9.38
N TYR A 22 -12.92 0.75 -9.78
CA TYR A 22 -14.01 0.37 -8.89
C TYR A 22 -14.54 -1.01 -9.29
N PRO A 23 -15.32 -1.69 -8.43
CA PRO A 23 -15.68 -1.29 -7.07
C PRO A 23 -14.51 -1.48 -6.10
N VAL A 24 -14.55 -0.74 -4.99
CA VAL A 24 -13.60 -0.91 -3.91
C VAL A 24 -14.20 -1.89 -2.89
N THR A 25 -13.48 -2.95 -2.62
CA THR A 25 -13.83 -3.94 -1.60
C THR A 25 -12.99 -3.72 -0.37
N THR A 26 -13.62 -3.68 0.79
CA THR A 26 -12.92 -3.61 2.07
C THR A 26 -13.15 -4.93 2.81
N PRO A 27 -12.10 -5.69 3.14
CA PRO A 27 -12.27 -6.96 3.85
C PRO A 27 -12.64 -6.73 5.31
N ASP A 28 -13.25 -7.74 5.94
CA ASP A 28 -13.53 -7.71 7.37
C ASP A 28 -12.24 -7.62 8.19
N ARG A 29 -11.20 -8.25 7.70
CA ARG A 29 -9.87 -8.21 8.32
C ARG A 29 -8.84 -7.91 7.24
N PRO A 30 -7.84 -7.06 7.55
CA PRO A 30 -6.74 -6.84 6.64
C PRO A 30 -6.04 -8.15 6.28
N ILE A 31 -5.57 -8.24 5.04
CA ILE A 31 -4.90 -9.44 4.52
C ILE A 31 -3.41 -9.17 4.47
N GLU A 32 -2.62 -10.02 5.11
CA GLU A 32 -1.16 -9.90 5.07
C GLU A 32 -0.64 -10.12 3.66
N VAL A 33 0.21 -9.20 3.20
CA VAL A 33 0.77 -9.21 1.85
C VAL A 33 2.22 -8.74 1.86
N ALA A 34 2.94 -9.11 0.81
CA ALA A 34 4.17 -8.44 0.40
C ALA A 34 3.82 -7.63 -0.84
N ALA A 35 4.35 -6.43 -0.94
CA ALA A 35 4.03 -5.57 -2.06
C ALA A 35 5.25 -4.75 -2.49
N TRP A 36 5.34 -4.47 -3.78
CA TRP A 36 6.32 -3.54 -4.32
C TRP A 36 5.72 -2.15 -4.33
N VAL A 37 6.45 -1.21 -3.73
CA VAL A 37 6.08 0.20 -3.72
C VAL A 37 7.20 1.01 -4.38
N HIS A 38 6.84 2.16 -4.92
CA HIS A 38 7.80 3.07 -5.52
C HIS A 38 7.90 4.32 -4.66
N THR A 39 9.10 4.59 -4.14
CA THR A 39 9.38 5.79 -3.36
C THR A 39 10.44 6.62 -4.10
N ARG A 40 10.81 7.77 -3.53
CA ARG A 40 11.89 8.58 -4.09
C ARG A 40 13.24 7.85 -4.10
N LEU A 41 13.37 6.78 -3.31
CA LEU A 41 14.57 5.95 -3.27
C LEU A 41 14.51 4.77 -4.25
N GLY A 42 13.46 4.67 -5.06
CA GLY A 42 13.25 3.61 -6.02
C GLY A 42 12.22 2.59 -5.59
N HIS A 43 12.20 1.44 -6.26
CA HIS A 43 11.28 0.34 -5.94
C HIS A 43 11.76 -0.39 -4.69
N ARG A 44 10.84 -0.68 -3.80
CA ARG A 44 11.11 -1.42 -2.56
C ARG A 44 10.02 -2.44 -2.33
N GLN A 45 10.41 -3.60 -1.84
CA GLN A 45 9.44 -4.57 -1.37
C GLN A 45 9.16 -4.32 0.12
N VAL A 46 7.90 -4.23 0.47
CA VAL A 46 7.47 -4.05 1.85
C VAL A 46 6.52 -5.18 2.24
N THR A 47 6.48 -5.48 3.53
CA THR A 47 5.43 -6.33 4.08
C THR A 47 4.41 -5.43 4.75
N GLY A 48 3.14 -5.75 4.58
CA GLY A 48 2.07 -4.95 5.13
C GLY A 48 0.75 -5.68 5.02
N GLU A 49 -0.30 -4.90 4.92
CA GLU A 49 -1.65 -5.44 4.90
C GLU A 49 -2.45 -4.77 3.79
N ALA A 50 -3.19 -5.57 3.02
CA ALA A 50 -4.17 -5.04 2.09
C ALA A 50 -5.41 -4.67 2.88
N VAL A 51 -5.77 -3.40 2.86
CA VAL A 51 -6.91 -2.85 3.61
C VAL A 51 -8.10 -2.54 2.70
N ALA A 52 -7.88 -2.57 1.39
CA ALA A 52 -8.95 -2.46 0.38
C ALA A 52 -8.40 -2.95 -0.95
N TRP A 53 -9.27 -3.30 -1.88
CA TRP A 53 -8.84 -3.64 -3.24
C TRP A 53 -9.94 -3.38 -4.27
N THR A 54 -9.50 -3.37 -5.52
CA THR A 54 -10.34 -3.37 -6.70
C THR A 54 -9.88 -4.51 -7.61
N PRO A 55 -10.54 -4.78 -8.73
CA PRO A 55 -10.02 -5.76 -9.68
C PRO A 55 -8.62 -5.45 -10.22
N ARG A 56 -8.17 -4.19 -10.14
CA ARG A 56 -6.89 -3.74 -10.71
C ARG A 56 -5.80 -3.53 -9.68
N ALA A 57 -6.16 -3.21 -8.43
CA ALA A 57 -5.20 -2.66 -7.48
C ALA A 57 -5.57 -3.02 -6.04
N ALA A 58 -4.63 -2.79 -5.13
CA ALA A 58 -4.87 -2.93 -3.71
C ALA A 58 -4.31 -1.74 -2.95
N ARG A 59 -5.01 -1.33 -1.90
CA ARG A 59 -4.52 -0.31 -0.98
C ARG A 59 -3.77 -1.02 0.13
N ILE A 60 -2.50 -0.69 0.25
CA ILE A 60 -1.58 -1.34 1.18
C ILE A 60 -1.27 -0.39 2.33
N ARG A 61 -1.39 -0.90 3.55
CA ARG A 61 -0.88 -0.25 4.75
C ARG A 61 0.45 -0.90 5.08
N TYR A 62 1.51 -0.12 5.24
CA TYR A 62 2.84 -0.65 5.49
C TYR A 62 3.62 0.26 6.43
N LEU A 63 4.71 -0.27 6.98
CA LEU A 63 5.68 0.51 7.76
C LEU A 63 6.96 0.66 6.95
N ASP A 64 7.57 1.83 7.02
CA ASP A 64 8.88 2.06 6.42
C ASP A 64 10.01 1.56 7.34
N GLU A 65 11.26 1.76 6.92
CA GLU A 65 12.42 1.33 7.71
C GLU A 65 12.56 2.07 9.04
N HIS A 66 11.83 3.15 9.24
CA HIS A 66 11.82 3.92 10.48
C HIS A 66 10.59 3.63 11.33
N GLY A 67 9.78 2.66 10.94
CA GLY A 67 8.56 2.31 11.67
C GLY A 67 7.41 3.28 11.46
N ARG A 68 7.49 4.18 10.49
CA ARG A 68 6.40 5.11 10.16
C ARG A 68 5.39 4.43 9.25
N GLN A 69 4.12 4.74 9.44
CA GLN A 69 3.03 4.12 8.69
C GLN A 69 2.72 4.89 7.41
N GLY A 70 2.50 4.15 6.34
CA GLY A 70 2.06 4.72 5.08
C GLY A 70 0.97 3.88 4.43
N PHE A 71 0.26 4.48 3.49
CA PHE A 71 -0.74 3.83 2.65
C PHE A 71 -0.40 4.12 1.20
N ALA A 72 -0.63 3.14 0.34
CA ALA A 72 -0.47 3.34 -1.09
C ALA A 72 -1.39 2.39 -1.86
N TRP A 73 -2.03 2.91 -2.91
CA TRP A 73 -2.68 2.08 -3.90
C TRP A 73 -1.63 1.63 -4.90
N VAL A 74 -1.47 0.33 -5.05
CA VAL A 74 -0.52 -0.27 -6.00
C VAL A 74 -1.25 -1.24 -6.91
N TRP A 75 -0.67 -1.51 -8.09
CA TRP A 75 -1.25 -2.48 -9.01
C TRP A 75 -1.33 -3.87 -8.36
N ALA A 76 -2.37 -4.61 -8.69
CA ALA A 76 -2.55 -5.96 -8.16
C ALA A 76 -1.34 -6.88 -8.46
N SER A 77 -0.71 -6.67 -9.62
CA SER A 77 0.49 -7.44 -10.00
C SER A 77 1.71 -7.18 -9.10
N ALA A 78 1.69 -6.09 -8.33
CA ALA A 78 2.77 -5.77 -7.39
C ALA A 78 2.55 -6.36 -6.01
N VAL A 79 1.44 -7.08 -5.80
CA VAL A 79 1.05 -7.59 -4.48
C VAL A 79 1.05 -9.11 -4.49
N GLN A 80 1.64 -9.68 -3.45
CA GLN A 80 1.65 -11.12 -3.25
C GLN A 80 1.11 -11.42 -1.85
N ARG A 81 0.16 -12.32 -1.77
CA ARG A 81 -0.41 -12.75 -0.50
C ARG A 81 0.62 -13.56 0.28
N ARG A 82 0.70 -13.32 1.56
CA ARG A 82 1.63 -14.04 2.44
C ARG A 82 0.95 -15.19 3.13
#